data_8ad3c46aff8c400189ecf0dd4f725492
#
_entry.id   8ad3c46aff8c400189ecf0dd4f725492
#
_cell.length_a   1.000
_cell.length_b   1.000
_cell.length_c   1.000
_cell.angle_alpha   90.00
_cell.angle_beta   90.00
_cell.angle_gamma   90.00
#
_symmetry.space_group_name_H-M   'P 1'
#
loop_
_entity.id
_entity.type
_entity.pdbx_description
1 polymer ?
#
loop_
_entity_poly.entity_id
_entity_poly.type
_entity_poly.pdbx_seq_one_letter_code
_entity_poly.pdbx_strand_id
1 'polypeptide(L)'
;YLPNSLCMHLIIETLDNKINKSRISMNKNNDNPGTWAVTLGEQLAHTDFEDGNNFYHCFMLRWLKRAFEEEYKMDENLYTDIVDQDSFRVLSVDFESDRYNFALLCTVRMNYSYEVFKKKIQPLLSIDEAIELEKVEISEIPSVLSTYKDIEARKEYHPSTYLRLLVYYMHKLGFGRAQNKIVEYMLKNEAETKNDG
;
A
#
# COMPACT_ATOMS: atom_id res chain seq x y z
N TYR A 1 23.36 14.16 9.38
CA TYR A 1 21.90 14.20 9.54
C TYR A 1 21.41 12.78 9.77
N LEU A 2 20.65 12.56 10.83
CA LEU A 2 19.97 11.30 11.08
C LEU A 2 18.57 11.36 10.45
N PRO A 3 18.01 10.21 10.00
CA PRO A 3 16.64 10.15 9.54
C PRO A 3 15.67 10.68 10.61
N ASN A 4 14.67 11.44 10.18
CA ASN A 4 13.73 12.06 11.11
C ASN A 4 12.72 11.05 11.67
N SER A 5 12.40 9.99 10.91
CA SER A 5 11.43 8.98 11.32
C SER A 5 11.65 7.67 10.57
N LEU A 6 10.96 6.64 11.04
CA LEU A 6 10.76 5.37 10.35
C LEU A 6 9.26 5.22 10.08
N CYS A 7 8.88 5.00 8.83
CA CYS A 7 7.49 4.86 8.40
C CYS A 7 7.23 3.46 7.85
N MET A 8 6.12 2.86 8.21
CA MET A 8 5.60 1.65 7.56
C MET A 8 4.68 2.05 6.41
N HIS A 9 4.93 1.51 5.23
CA HIS A 9 4.03 1.57 4.08
C HIS A 9 3.47 0.18 3.82
N LEU A 10 2.21 -0.01 4.18
CA LEU A 10 1.58 -1.31 4.23
C LEU A 10 0.69 -1.54 3.02
N ILE A 11 1.05 -2.50 2.16
CA ILE A 11 0.17 -3.03 1.11
C ILE A 11 -0.79 -4.05 1.74
N ILE A 12 -2.08 -3.83 1.54
CA ILE A 12 -3.16 -4.69 2.04
C ILE A 12 -3.62 -5.58 0.88
N GLU A 13 -3.39 -6.88 1.02
CA GLU A 13 -3.85 -7.91 0.08
C GLU A 13 -5.07 -8.63 0.63
N THR A 14 -6.13 -8.76 -0.14
CA THR A 14 -7.34 -9.49 0.26
C THR A 14 -7.24 -10.99 -0.05
N LEU A 15 -8.12 -11.80 0.55
CA LEU A 15 -8.14 -13.25 0.37
C LEU A 15 -8.28 -13.68 -1.10
N ASP A 16 -8.96 -12.87 -1.91
CA ASP A 16 -9.15 -13.06 -3.35
C ASP A 16 -8.02 -12.41 -4.20
N ASN A 17 -6.85 -12.17 -3.59
CA ASN A 17 -5.62 -11.65 -4.20
C ASN A 17 -5.80 -10.27 -4.89
N LYS A 18 -6.56 -9.38 -4.29
CA LYS A 18 -6.67 -8.00 -4.73
C LYS A 18 -5.92 -7.08 -3.77
N ILE A 19 -5.36 -6.01 -4.28
CA ILE A 19 -4.70 -4.98 -3.49
C ILE A 19 -5.71 -3.88 -3.20
N ASN A 20 -5.82 -3.49 -1.94
CA ASN A 20 -6.58 -2.31 -1.58
C ASN A 20 -5.83 -1.05 -1.99
N LYS A 21 -6.51 -0.11 -2.63
CA LYS A 21 -6.07 1.29 -2.77
C LYS A 21 -7.06 2.20 -2.08
N SER A 22 -6.56 3.25 -1.44
CA SER A 22 -7.37 4.26 -0.78
C SER A 22 -7.18 5.62 -1.44
N ARG A 23 -8.25 6.40 -1.53
CA ARG A 23 -8.19 7.76 -2.03
C ARG A 23 -7.87 8.70 -0.87
N ILE A 24 -6.74 9.39 -0.98
CA ILE A 24 -6.28 10.34 0.04
C ILE A 24 -7.29 11.47 0.19
N SER A 25 -7.59 11.85 1.42
CA SER A 25 -8.50 12.96 1.71
C SER A 25 -8.09 14.25 0.99
N MET A 26 -9.08 15.07 0.64
CA MET A 26 -8.88 16.40 0.08
C MET A 26 -8.42 17.43 1.12
N ASN A 27 -8.17 17.02 2.36
CA ASN A 27 -7.65 17.89 3.40
C ASN A 27 -6.32 18.51 2.97
N LYS A 28 -6.17 19.82 3.10
CA LYS A 28 -4.97 20.57 2.68
C LYS A 28 -3.69 20.17 3.40
N ASN A 29 -3.81 19.49 4.54
CA ASN A 29 -2.65 18.99 5.32
C ASN A 29 -2.10 17.67 4.78
N ASN A 30 -2.80 17.01 3.87
CA ASN A 30 -2.35 15.76 3.28
C ASN A 30 -1.43 16.01 2.08
N ASP A 31 -0.41 15.19 1.96
CA ASP A 31 0.42 15.15 0.76
C ASP A 31 -0.35 14.52 -0.40
N ASN A 32 -0.33 15.18 -1.57
CA ASN A 32 -1.03 14.72 -2.78
C ASN A 32 -2.53 14.44 -2.57
N PRO A 33 -3.33 15.41 -2.10
CA PRO A 33 -4.74 15.22 -1.80
C PRO A 33 -5.53 14.76 -3.05
N GLY A 34 -6.48 13.87 -2.85
CA GLY A 34 -7.33 13.33 -3.90
C GLY A 34 -6.70 12.26 -4.78
N THR A 35 -5.43 11.91 -4.58
CA THR A 35 -4.76 10.84 -5.33
C THR A 35 -5.04 9.46 -4.72
N TRP A 36 -4.85 8.40 -5.53
CA TRP A 36 -4.92 7.03 -5.07
C TRP A 36 -3.58 6.56 -4.52
N ALA A 37 -3.57 6.04 -3.29
CA ALA A 37 -2.44 5.37 -2.68
C ALA A 37 -2.73 3.86 -2.52
N VAL A 38 -1.74 3.01 -2.79
CA VAL A 38 -1.85 1.55 -2.62
C VAL A 38 -1.34 1.07 -1.27
N THR A 39 -0.89 1.99 -0.43
CA THR A 39 -0.38 1.69 0.90
C THR A 39 -1.07 2.54 1.94
N LEU A 40 -1.29 1.94 3.09
CA LEU A 40 -1.54 2.63 4.34
C LEU A 40 -0.17 3.02 4.90
N GLY A 41 0.00 4.29 5.33
CA GLY A 41 1.25 4.82 5.85
C GLY A 41 1.14 5.14 7.33
N GLU A 42 2.06 4.63 8.17
CA GLU A 42 2.05 4.94 9.60
C GLU A 42 3.48 5.10 10.14
N GLN A 43 3.72 6.15 10.92
CA GLN A 43 5.02 6.39 11.53
C GLN A 43 5.22 5.54 12.79
N LEU A 44 6.45 5.07 13.00
CA LEU A 44 6.82 4.36 14.22
C LEU A 44 6.70 5.30 15.42
N ALA A 45 5.98 4.87 16.45
CA ALA A 45 5.78 5.61 17.69
C ALA A 45 6.48 4.92 18.87
N HIS A 46 6.77 5.70 19.93
CA HIS A 46 7.36 5.16 21.15
C HIS A 46 6.48 4.07 21.79
N THR A 47 5.18 4.23 21.72
CA THR A 47 4.18 3.26 22.22
C THR A 47 4.26 1.88 21.59
N ASP A 48 4.84 1.76 20.38
CA ASP A 48 5.03 0.47 19.72
C ASP A 48 6.07 -0.42 20.44
N PHE A 49 6.87 0.15 21.36
CA PHE A 49 7.95 -0.52 22.09
C PHE A 49 7.62 -0.87 23.55
N GLU A 50 6.49 -0.45 24.11
CA GLU A 50 6.25 -0.40 25.56
C GLU A 50 6.09 -1.75 26.29
N ASP A 51 6.03 -2.91 25.62
CA ASP A 51 5.94 -4.21 26.28
C ASP A 51 7.23 -5.02 26.22
N GLY A 52 8.00 -4.94 27.31
CA GLY A 52 9.40 -5.31 27.49
C GLY A 52 9.87 -6.76 27.31
N ASN A 53 9.10 -7.71 26.77
CA ASN A 53 9.51 -9.13 26.85
C ASN A 53 9.80 -9.87 25.56
N ASN A 54 9.56 -9.31 24.37
CA ASN A 54 9.99 -9.91 23.08
C ASN A 54 10.17 -8.84 22.00
N PHE A 55 11.29 -8.18 22.03
CA PHE A 55 11.56 -6.93 21.32
C PHE A 55 11.33 -6.97 19.80
N TYR A 56 11.68 -8.05 19.10
CA TYR A 56 11.72 -8.01 17.62
C TYR A 56 10.39 -8.37 16.93
N HIS A 57 9.62 -9.28 17.46
CA HIS A 57 8.36 -9.69 16.80
C HIS A 57 7.17 -8.84 17.25
N CYS A 58 7.15 -8.48 18.54
CA CYS A 58 5.98 -7.80 19.11
C CYS A 58 5.83 -6.35 18.66
N PHE A 59 6.92 -5.57 18.50
CA PHE A 59 6.77 -4.15 18.13
C PHE A 59 6.21 -3.98 16.71
N MET A 60 6.63 -4.80 15.74
CA MET A 60 6.13 -4.73 14.38
C MET A 60 4.62 -5.05 14.30
N LEU A 61 4.16 -6.02 15.09
CA LEU A 61 2.73 -6.36 15.13
C LEU A 61 1.91 -5.32 15.88
N ARG A 62 2.45 -4.68 16.92
CA ARG A 62 1.79 -3.55 17.58
C ARG A 62 1.69 -2.34 16.66
N TRP A 63 2.78 -2.02 15.95
CA TRP A 63 2.77 -0.97 14.93
C TRP A 63 1.77 -1.26 13.82
N LEU A 64 1.74 -2.51 13.32
CA LEU A 64 0.73 -2.96 12.35
C LEU A 64 -0.69 -2.75 12.87
N LYS A 65 -0.97 -3.19 14.10
CA LYS A 65 -2.29 -3.04 14.73
C LYS A 65 -2.67 -1.56 14.87
N ARG A 66 -1.76 -0.73 15.41
CA ARG A 66 -1.99 0.70 15.57
C ARG A 66 -2.25 1.39 14.21
N ALA A 67 -1.54 1.00 13.15
CA ALA A 67 -1.79 1.52 11.81
C ALA A 67 -3.25 1.29 11.36
N PHE A 68 -3.82 0.12 11.62
CA PHE A 68 -5.22 -0.15 11.33
C PHE A 68 -6.20 0.59 12.27
N GLU A 69 -5.84 0.73 13.54
CA GLU A 69 -6.64 1.47 14.53
C GLU A 69 -6.72 2.97 14.18
N GLU A 70 -5.60 3.58 13.80
CA GLU A 70 -5.54 5.00 13.49
C GLU A 70 -6.11 5.34 12.12
N GLU A 71 -5.76 4.59 11.07
CA GLU A 71 -6.14 4.89 9.70
C GLU A 71 -7.56 4.40 9.35
N TYR A 72 -7.93 3.20 9.81
CA TYR A 72 -9.21 2.59 9.48
C TYR A 72 -10.18 2.52 10.67
N LYS A 73 -9.81 3.08 11.83
CA LYS A 73 -10.65 3.09 13.05
C LYS A 73 -11.11 1.70 13.46
N MET A 74 -10.28 0.68 13.22
CA MET A 74 -10.58 -0.69 13.64
C MET A 74 -10.40 -0.82 15.15
N ASP A 75 -11.39 -1.39 15.82
CA ASP A 75 -11.22 -1.88 17.19
C ASP A 75 -10.50 -3.25 17.20
N GLU A 76 -10.12 -3.72 18.39
CA GLU A 76 -9.43 -4.99 18.62
C GLU A 76 -10.14 -6.19 17.99
N ASN A 77 -11.48 -6.25 18.13
CA ASN A 77 -12.27 -7.37 17.64
C ASN A 77 -12.29 -7.41 16.12
N LEU A 78 -12.47 -6.25 15.50
CA LEU A 78 -12.51 -6.11 14.05
C LEU A 78 -11.12 -6.37 13.44
N TYR A 79 -10.05 -5.88 14.08
CA TYR A 79 -8.68 -6.13 13.68
C TYR A 79 -8.37 -7.64 13.70
N THR A 80 -8.68 -8.33 14.79
CA THR A 80 -8.45 -9.78 14.94
C THR A 80 -9.28 -10.60 13.94
N ASP A 81 -10.50 -10.16 13.63
CA ASP A 81 -11.37 -10.81 12.65
C ASP A 81 -10.85 -10.67 11.21
N ILE A 82 -10.36 -9.47 10.85
CA ILE A 82 -10.05 -9.12 9.46
C ILE A 82 -8.58 -9.41 9.08
N VAL A 83 -7.63 -9.19 9.98
CA VAL A 83 -6.20 -9.19 9.65
C VAL A 83 -5.55 -10.53 9.92
N ASP A 84 -4.96 -11.14 8.90
CA ASP A 84 -4.09 -12.32 9.03
C ASP A 84 -2.68 -11.84 9.41
N GLN A 85 -2.42 -11.69 10.71
CA GLN A 85 -1.14 -11.21 11.24
C GLN A 85 0.04 -12.11 10.86
N ASP A 86 -0.18 -13.42 10.71
CA ASP A 86 0.86 -14.37 10.36
C ASP A 86 1.33 -14.21 8.91
N SER A 87 0.53 -13.52 8.09
CA SER A 87 0.88 -13.17 6.72
C SER A 87 1.76 -11.91 6.58
N PHE A 88 1.96 -11.16 7.67
CA PHE A 88 2.73 -9.90 7.63
C PHE A 88 4.18 -10.16 7.19
N ARG A 89 4.66 -9.38 6.22
CA ARG A 89 6.04 -9.47 5.69
C ARG A 89 6.59 -8.09 5.41
N VAL A 90 7.88 -7.89 5.68
CA VAL A 90 8.67 -6.74 5.18
C VAL A 90 9.23 -7.12 3.81
N LEU A 91 8.98 -6.29 2.80
CA LEU A 91 9.39 -6.51 1.42
C LEU A 91 10.67 -5.76 1.08
N SER A 92 10.78 -4.50 1.52
CA SER A 92 11.97 -3.67 1.33
C SER A 92 12.14 -2.65 2.46
N VAL A 93 13.34 -2.12 2.54
CA VAL A 93 13.68 -0.94 3.34
C VAL A 93 14.16 0.12 2.36
N ASP A 94 13.49 1.26 2.36
CA ASP A 94 13.73 2.34 1.42
C ASP A 94 14.16 3.61 2.19
N PHE A 95 14.87 4.51 1.52
CA PHE A 95 15.20 5.83 2.05
C PHE A 95 14.51 6.91 1.20
N GLU A 96 13.58 7.61 1.82
CA GLU A 96 12.87 8.75 1.21
C GLU A 96 13.72 10.01 1.37
N SER A 97 14.52 10.31 0.35
CA SER A 97 15.55 11.37 0.41
C SER A 97 14.98 12.79 0.53
N ASP A 98 13.77 13.02 0.02
CA ASP A 98 13.04 14.29 0.09
C ASP A 98 12.52 14.59 1.49
N ARG A 99 12.29 13.56 2.31
CA ARG A 99 11.79 13.65 3.68
C ARG A 99 12.81 13.28 4.74
N TYR A 100 13.97 12.75 4.34
CA TYR A 100 14.96 12.18 5.24
C TYR A 100 14.38 11.10 6.18
N ASN A 101 13.51 10.25 5.65
CA ASN A 101 12.87 9.15 6.38
C ASN A 101 13.36 7.79 5.89
N PHE A 102 13.44 6.83 6.78
CA PHE A 102 13.42 5.43 6.38
C PHE A 102 11.97 4.95 6.23
N ALA A 103 11.73 4.14 5.22
CA ALA A 103 10.45 3.52 4.96
C ALA A 103 10.58 2.00 4.90
N LEU A 104 9.69 1.29 5.58
CA LEU A 104 9.53 -0.15 5.43
C LEU A 104 8.33 -0.40 4.53
N LEU A 105 8.56 -0.94 3.33
CA LEU A 105 7.46 -1.46 2.54
C LEU A 105 7.09 -2.84 3.07
N CYS A 106 5.85 -2.95 3.52
CA CYS A 106 5.30 -4.17 4.11
C CYS A 106 4.07 -4.65 3.35
N THR A 107 3.69 -5.91 3.57
CA THR A 107 2.41 -6.46 3.11
C THR A 107 1.77 -7.29 4.20
N VAL A 108 0.44 -7.33 4.20
CA VAL A 108 -0.37 -8.17 5.07
C VAL A 108 -1.62 -8.62 4.30
N ARG A 109 -2.11 -9.82 4.59
CA ARG A 109 -3.33 -10.37 3.99
C ARG A 109 -4.53 -10.18 4.91
N MET A 110 -5.68 -9.97 4.29
CA MET A 110 -6.97 -9.96 4.97
C MET A 110 -7.63 -11.34 4.90
N ASN A 111 -8.39 -11.70 5.94
CA ASN A 111 -9.16 -12.95 6.03
C ASN A 111 -10.40 -12.97 5.11
N TYR A 112 -10.67 -11.87 4.41
CA TYR A 112 -11.86 -11.68 3.59
C TYR A 112 -11.54 -11.31 2.15
N SER A 113 -12.48 -11.58 1.24
CA SER A 113 -12.45 -11.02 -0.12
C SER A 113 -12.58 -9.50 -0.08
N TYR A 114 -12.15 -8.85 -1.16
CA TYR A 114 -12.17 -7.39 -1.26
C TYR A 114 -13.56 -6.78 -0.98
N GLU A 115 -14.63 -7.36 -1.52
CA GLU A 115 -15.97 -6.81 -1.33
C GLU A 115 -16.44 -6.86 0.13
N VAL A 116 -16.10 -7.94 0.84
CA VAL A 116 -16.40 -8.06 2.27
C VAL A 116 -15.53 -7.11 3.09
N PHE A 117 -14.24 -7.03 2.79
CA PHE A 117 -13.32 -6.09 3.42
C PHE A 117 -13.82 -4.65 3.24
N LYS A 118 -14.08 -4.23 2.00
CA LYS A 118 -14.59 -2.89 1.70
C LYS A 118 -15.89 -2.58 2.47
N LYS A 119 -16.84 -3.51 2.47
CA LYS A 119 -18.10 -3.33 3.19
C LYS A 119 -17.93 -3.11 4.69
N LYS A 120 -16.92 -3.77 5.30
CA LYS A 120 -16.63 -3.62 6.73
C LYS A 120 -15.89 -2.30 7.03
N ILE A 121 -14.97 -1.87 6.16
CA ILE A 121 -14.04 -0.76 6.42
C ILE A 121 -14.55 0.57 5.90
N GLN A 122 -15.16 0.62 4.71
CA GLN A 122 -15.61 1.89 4.11
C GLN A 122 -16.47 2.77 5.05
N PRO A 123 -17.37 2.22 5.89
CA PRO A 123 -18.15 3.03 6.84
C PRO A 123 -17.33 3.63 8.00
N LEU A 124 -16.12 3.12 8.24
CA LEU A 124 -15.25 3.55 9.34
C LEU A 124 -14.26 4.63 8.93
N LEU A 125 -14.05 4.82 7.61
CA LEU A 125 -13.08 5.77 7.11
C LEU A 125 -13.34 7.17 7.64
N SER A 126 -12.26 7.81 8.10
CA SER A 126 -12.28 9.22 8.45
C SER A 126 -12.15 10.08 7.19
N ILE A 127 -12.96 11.14 7.09
CA ILE A 127 -12.83 12.13 6.01
C ILE A 127 -11.45 12.83 6.02
N ASP A 128 -10.75 12.78 7.14
CA ASP A 128 -9.42 13.39 7.27
C ASP A 128 -8.30 12.52 6.71
N GLU A 129 -8.49 11.19 6.65
CA GLU A 129 -7.47 10.22 6.21
C GLU A 129 -7.74 9.70 4.80
N ALA A 130 -8.80 8.94 4.64
CA ALA A 130 -9.18 8.35 3.36
C ALA A 130 -10.69 8.47 3.13
N ILE A 131 -11.08 8.79 1.90
CA ILE A 131 -12.48 9.03 1.56
C ILE A 131 -13.12 7.86 0.80
N GLU A 132 -12.32 7.00 0.21
CA GLU A 132 -12.81 5.92 -0.64
C GLU A 132 -11.82 4.76 -0.72
N LEU A 133 -12.34 3.53 -0.83
CA LEU A 133 -11.56 2.33 -1.10
C LEU A 133 -11.89 1.79 -2.48
N GLU A 134 -10.86 1.40 -3.22
CA GLU A 134 -10.95 0.64 -4.46
C GLU A 134 -9.91 -0.47 -4.49
N LYS A 135 -9.99 -1.34 -5.49
CA LYS A 135 -9.07 -2.45 -5.69
C LYS A 135 -8.16 -2.22 -6.89
N VAL A 136 -7.01 -2.88 -6.83
CA VAL A 136 -6.14 -3.16 -7.98
C VAL A 136 -6.02 -4.67 -8.09
N GLU A 137 -6.39 -5.24 -9.22
CA GLU A 137 -6.13 -6.65 -9.54
C GLU A 137 -4.63 -6.83 -9.78
N ILE A 138 -4.04 -7.96 -9.36
CA ILE A 138 -2.62 -8.22 -9.62
C ILE A 138 -2.29 -8.18 -11.11
N SER A 139 -3.24 -8.60 -11.96
CA SER A 139 -3.11 -8.53 -13.42
C SER A 139 -3.10 -7.11 -13.99
N GLU A 140 -3.63 -6.13 -13.26
CA GLU A 140 -3.69 -4.73 -13.67
C GLU A 140 -2.41 -3.95 -13.30
N ILE A 141 -1.55 -4.49 -12.44
CA ILE A 141 -0.33 -3.80 -12.01
C ILE A 141 0.53 -3.33 -13.19
N PRO A 142 0.80 -4.12 -14.26
CA PRO A 142 1.55 -3.64 -15.41
C PRO A 142 0.90 -2.42 -16.07
N SER A 143 -0.45 -2.37 -16.14
CA SER A 143 -1.20 -1.23 -16.65
C SER A 143 -0.96 0.02 -15.80
N VAL A 144 -1.13 -0.09 -14.48
CA VAL A 144 -0.88 1.03 -13.57
C VAL A 144 0.57 1.52 -13.69
N LEU A 145 1.55 0.60 -13.72
CA LEU A 145 2.97 0.97 -13.86
C LEU A 145 3.27 1.68 -15.19
N SER A 146 2.56 1.36 -16.27
CA SER A 146 2.77 1.99 -17.58
C SER A 146 2.31 3.45 -17.59
N THR A 147 1.34 3.84 -16.76
CA THR A 147 0.86 5.22 -16.65
C THR A 147 1.91 6.19 -16.07
N TYR A 148 3.01 5.67 -15.50
CA TYR A 148 4.08 6.52 -14.96
C TYR A 148 4.70 7.44 -16.02
N LYS A 149 4.71 7.02 -17.30
CA LYS A 149 5.24 7.83 -18.42
C LYS A 149 4.28 8.95 -18.84
N ASP A 150 2.99 8.80 -18.57
CA ASP A 150 1.97 9.80 -18.89
C ASP A 150 1.81 10.76 -17.71
N ILE A 151 2.09 12.04 -17.96
CA ILE A 151 2.06 13.11 -16.93
C ILE A 151 0.65 13.28 -16.34
N GLU A 152 -0.40 13.20 -17.16
CA GLU A 152 -1.78 13.39 -16.68
C GLU A 152 -2.28 12.15 -15.93
N ALA A 153 -2.09 10.96 -16.47
CA ALA A 153 -2.48 9.72 -15.81
C ALA A 153 -1.71 9.49 -14.51
N ARG A 154 -0.43 9.92 -14.45
CA ARG A 154 0.39 9.85 -13.24
C ARG A 154 -0.16 10.69 -12.09
N LYS A 155 -0.86 11.80 -12.37
CA LYS A 155 -1.46 12.64 -11.33
C LYS A 155 -2.61 11.96 -10.57
N GLU A 156 -3.15 10.88 -11.11
CA GLU A 156 -4.20 10.09 -10.45
C GLU A 156 -3.68 9.35 -9.22
N TYR A 157 -2.39 8.98 -9.22
CA TYR A 157 -1.77 8.18 -8.17
C TYR A 157 -0.78 8.98 -7.34
N HIS A 158 -0.69 8.65 -6.05
CA HIS A 158 0.39 9.14 -5.20
C HIS A 158 1.75 8.73 -5.80
N PRO A 159 2.75 9.61 -5.87
CA PRO A 159 4.01 9.35 -6.59
C PRO A 159 4.74 8.06 -6.17
N SER A 160 4.68 7.70 -4.89
CA SER A 160 5.32 6.48 -4.38
C SER A 160 4.58 5.18 -4.74
N THR A 161 3.34 5.25 -5.23
CA THR A 161 2.52 4.08 -5.60
C THR A 161 3.24 3.19 -6.62
N TYR A 162 3.91 3.78 -7.61
CA TYR A 162 4.59 3.05 -8.68
C TYR A 162 5.72 2.17 -8.16
N LEU A 163 6.62 2.72 -7.34
CA LEU A 163 7.71 1.96 -6.73
C LEU A 163 7.15 0.84 -5.83
N ARG A 164 6.17 1.15 -5.01
CA ARG A 164 5.57 0.20 -4.06
C ARG A 164 4.87 -0.95 -4.77
N LEU A 165 4.09 -0.68 -5.83
CA LEU A 165 3.49 -1.72 -6.67
C LEU A 165 4.53 -2.56 -7.40
N LEU A 166 5.59 -1.93 -7.91
CA LEU A 166 6.67 -2.65 -8.59
C LEU A 166 7.35 -3.64 -7.64
N VAL A 167 7.76 -3.20 -6.45
CA VAL A 167 8.41 -4.05 -5.44
C VAL A 167 7.47 -5.19 -5.01
N TYR A 168 6.21 -4.89 -4.73
CA TYR A 168 5.21 -5.90 -4.40
C TYR A 168 5.04 -6.92 -5.53
N TYR A 169 4.93 -6.47 -6.76
CA TYR A 169 4.74 -7.33 -7.93
C TYR A 169 5.93 -8.26 -8.16
N MET A 170 7.15 -7.72 -7.99
CA MET A 170 8.39 -8.51 -8.05
C MET A 170 8.44 -9.55 -6.93
N HIS A 171 8.01 -9.19 -5.72
CA HIS A 171 7.94 -10.13 -4.60
C HIS A 171 6.90 -11.22 -4.85
N LYS A 172 5.72 -10.87 -5.37
CA LYS A 172 4.61 -11.82 -5.61
C LYS A 172 4.90 -12.83 -6.72
N LEU A 173 5.52 -12.41 -7.81
CA LEU A 173 5.77 -13.25 -9.00
C LEU A 173 7.21 -13.73 -9.13
N GLY A 174 8.15 -13.14 -8.41
CA GLY A 174 9.58 -13.23 -8.67
C GLY A 174 10.02 -12.25 -9.76
N PHE A 175 11.25 -11.71 -9.62
CA PHE A 175 11.80 -10.63 -10.45
C PHE A 175 11.62 -10.87 -11.96
N GLY A 176 12.10 -12.01 -12.47
CA GLY A 176 12.07 -12.30 -13.92
C GLY A 176 10.66 -12.38 -14.51
N ARG A 177 9.70 -12.97 -13.78
CA ARG A 177 8.31 -13.05 -14.26
C ARG A 177 7.63 -11.70 -14.21
N ALA A 178 7.86 -10.91 -13.18
CA ALA A 178 7.31 -9.56 -13.07
C ALA A 178 7.83 -8.67 -14.21
N GLN A 179 9.14 -8.69 -14.45
CA GLN A 179 9.79 -7.97 -15.55
C GLN A 179 9.18 -8.35 -16.91
N ASN A 180 9.10 -9.65 -17.22
CA ASN A 180 8.53 -10.12 -18.48
C ASN A 180 7.10 -9.63 -18.69
N LYS A 181 6.24 -9.75 -17.66
CA LYS A 181 4.84 -9.30 -17.77
C LYS A 181 4.71 -7.79 -17.98
N ILE A 182 5.57 -6.99 -17.35
CA ILE A 182 5.58 -5.54 -17.56
C ILE A 182 6.02 -5.21 -18.99
N VAL A 183 7.09 -5.84 -19.46
CA VAL A 183 7.60 -5.64 -20.85
C VAL A 183 6.58 -6.09 -21.89
N GLU A 184 5.98 -7.28 -21.74
CA GLU A 184 4.91 -7.77 -22.62
C GLU A 184 3.74 -6.79 -22.70
N TYR A 185 3.30 -6.26 -21.57
CA TYR A 185 2.21 -5.27 -21.52
C TYR A 185 2.59 -3.98 -22.28
N MET A 186 3.80 -3.46 -22.05
CA MET A 186 4.26 -2.24 -22.70
C MET A 186 4.38 -2.40 -24.21
N LEU A 187 4.94 -3.52 -24.68
CA LEU A 187 5.07 -3.80 -26.12
C LEU A 187 3.72 -3.96 -26.81
N LYS A 188 2.75 -4.61 -26.14
CA LYS A 188 1.39 -4.75 -26.68
C LYS A 188 0.73 -3.40 -26.90
N ASN A 189 0.80 -2.50 -25.92
CA ASN A 189 0.19 -1.17 -26.01
C ASN A 189 0.86 -0.30 -27.08
N GLU A 190 2.19 -0.40 -27.25
CA GLU A 190 2.89 0.32 -28.32
C GLU A 190 2.49 -0.18 -29.73
N ALA A 191 2.13 -1.45 -29.86
CA ALA A 191 1.66 -2.01 -31.13
C ALA A 191 0.21 -1.56 -31.45
N GLU A 192 -0.66 -1.48 -30.45
CA GLU A 192 -2.05 -1.03 -30.60
C GLU A 192 -2.10 0.45 -31.00
N THR A 193 -1.32 1.32 -30.35
CA THR A 193 -1.25 2.75 -30.68
C THR A 193 -0.72 3.05 -32.08
N LYS A 194 0.09 2.17 -32.67
CA LYS A 194 0.59 2.33 -34.07
C LYS A 194 -0.39 1.90 -35.13
N ASN A 195 -1.40 1.09 -34.79
CA ASN A 195 -2.40 0.60 -35.74
C ASN A 195 -3.62 1.53 -35.83
N ASP A 196 -3.82 2.42 -34.87
CA ASP A 196 -4.95 3.35 -34.79
C ASP A 196 -4.61 4.78 -35.35
N GLY A 197 -3.40 4.99 -35.86
CA GLY A 197 -2.91 6.22 -36.46
C GLY A 197 -2.54 6.06 -37.91
#